data_63decc9e2207c57d5d27410b1c58322e
#
_entry.id   63decc9e2207c57d5d27410b1c58322e
#
_cell.length_a   1.000
_cell.length_b   1.000
_cell.length_c   1.000
_cell.angle_alpha   90.00
_cell.angle_beta   90.00
_cell.angle_gamma   90.00
#
_symmetry.space_group_name_H-M   'P 1'
#
loop_
_entity.id
_entity.type
_entity.pdbx_description
1 polymer ?
#
loop_
_entity_poly.entity_id
_entity_poly.type
_entity_poly.pdbx_seq_one_letter_code
_entity_poly.pdbx_strand_id
1 'polypeptide(L)'
;DRDMDLTRVAGREGRAQGQVIRVSGRVLDESGEPIEGAVVDVWQANAAGRYDHEGDTSDTPKDPNFQGWAVLKTDADGRYAFTTIKPGPYTAMGEWVRPPHIHYKVARRGYKELITQMYFDGDSLNDKDQLFKAVPEGERKHLLVTFSEQDIPEGEFNIVLGSVATA
;
A
#
# COMPACT_ATOMS: atom_id res chain seq x y z
N ASP A 1 -9.35 -5.00 15.88
CA ASP A 1 -8.78 -3.66 15.72
C ASP A 1 -8.88 -3.25 14.25
N ARG A 2 -9.40 -2.06 14.03
CA ARG A 2 -9.57 -1.51 12.67
C ARG A 2 -8.29 -0.89 12.15
N ASP A 3 -7.38 -0.58 13.05
CA ASP A 3 -6.08 -0.02 12.75
C ASP A 3 -5.02 -1.08 13.04
N MET A 4 -4.16 -1.34 12.06
CA MET A 4 -3.05 -2.27 12.22
C MET A 4 -1.74 -1.51 12.19
N ASP A 5 -0.80 -1.95 13.04
CA ASP A 5 0.53 -1.35 13.13
C ASP A 5 1.59 -2.33 12.61
N LEU A 6 2.11 -2.05 11.40
CA LEU A 6 3.15 -2.87 10.80
C LEU A 6 4.55 -2.55 11.34
N THR A 7 4.68 -1.49 12.15
CA THR A 7 5.97 -1.09 12.74
C THR A 7 6.35 -1.91 13.97
N ARG A 8 5.51 -2.86 14.33
CA ARG A 8 5.74 -3.76 15.45
C ARG A 8 5.40 -5.19 15.05
N VAL A 9 6.17 -6.12 15.57
CA VAL A 9 5.91 -7.56 15.44
C VAL A 9 5.58 -8.13 16.82
N ALA A 10 4.50 -8.89 16.91
CA ALA A 10 4.08 -9.51 18.17
C ALA A 10 5.21 -10.33 18.79
N GLY A 11 5.45 -10.14 20.09
CA GLY A 11 6.51 -10.80 20.81
C GLY A 11 7.90 -10.17 20.70
N ARG A 12 8.03 -9.07 19.94
CA ARG A 12 9.28 -8.30 19.83
C ARG A 12 9.13 -6.94 20.48
N GLU A 13 10.19 -6.47 21.13
CA GLU A 13 10.18 -5.17 21.82
C GLU A 13 10.55 -4.00 20.92
N GLY A 14 11.30 -4.25 19.85
CA GLY A 14 11.78 -3.22 18.95
C GLY A 14 10.70 -2.73 17.98
N ARG A 15 10.98 -1.60 17.34
CA ARG A 15 10.17 -1.05 16.26
C ARG A 15 10.89 -1.15 14.94
N ALA A 16 10.13 -1.17 13.85
CA ALA A 16 10.66 -1.12 12.50
C ALA A 16 11.52 0.13 12.28
N GLN A 17 12.58 -0.03 11.51
CA GLN A 17 13.41 1.08 11.06
C GLN A 17 12.71 1.84 9.92
N GLY A 18 12.94 3.14 9.85
CA GLY A 18 12.42 3.99 8.80
C GLY A 18 11.47 5.06 9.31
N GLN A 19 10.94 5.83 8.39
CA GLN A 19 9.97 6.87 8.70
C GLN A 19 8.58 6.26 8.89
N VAL A 20 8.02 6.40 10.08
CA VAL A 20 6.66 5.97 10.37
C VAL A 20 5.69 6.88 9.61
N ILE A 21 4.71 6.26 8.94
CA ILE A 21 3.64 6.96 8.23
C ILE A 21 2.30 6.31 8.57
N ARG A 22 1.22 7.07 8.41
CA ARG A 22 -0.13 6.54 8.55
C ARG A 22 -0.85 6.64 7.21
N VAL A 23 -1.42 5.52 6.79
CA VAL A 23 -2.19 5.43 5.55
C VAL A 23 -3.63 5.10 5.89
N SER A 24 -4.54 5.84 5.32
CA SER A 24 -5.97 5.61 5.47
C SER A 24 -6.65 5.72 4.10
N GLY A 25 -7.91 5.35 4.05
CA GLY A 25 -8.68 5.50 2.84
C GLY A 25 -10.08 4.95 2.98
N ARG A 26 -10.82 5.06 1.90
CA ARG A 26 -12.18 4.50 1.79
C ARG A 26 -12.26 3.60 0.57
N VAL A 27 -12.99 2.52 0.72
CA VAL A 27 -13.37 1.66 -0.40
C VAL A 27 -14.81 1.99 -0.76
N LEU A 28 -15.02 2.42 -1.99
CA LEU A 28 -16.30 2.88 -2.51
C LEU A 28 -16.70 2.04 -3.74
N ASP A 29 -18.00 1.98 -4.02
CA ASP A 29 -18.47 1.49 -5.30
C ASP A 29 -18.43 2.60 -6.37
N GLU A 30 -18.82 2.27 -7.60
CA GLU A 30 -18.79 3.22 -8.71
C GLU A 30 -19.80 4.37 -8.57
N SER A 31 -20.78 4.22 -7.67
CA SER A 31 -21.74 5.29 -7.33
C SER A 31 -21.23 6.20 -6.22
N GLY A 32 -20.06 5.90 -5.63
CA GLY A 32 -19.50 6.64 -4.51
C GLY A 32 -20.02 6.20 -3.14
N GLU A 33 -20.77 5.10 -3.09
CA GLU A 33 -21.27 4.56 -1.82
C GLU A 33 -20.19 3.71 -1.11
N PRO A 34 -20.09 3.79 0.22
CA PRO A 34 -19.07 3.01 0.94
C PRO A 34 -19.35 1.52 0.91
N ILE A 35 -18.28 0.73 0.84
CA ILE A 35 -18.35 -0.72 0.89
C ILE A 35 -17.86 -1.18 2.26
N GLU A 36 -18.79 -1.68 3.07
CA GLU A 36 -18.47 -2.31 4.35
C GLU A 36 -17.95 -3.72 4.16
N GLY A 37 -16.94 -4.11 4.96
CA GLY A 37 -16.44 -5.48 4.95
C GLY A 37 -15.56 -5.82 3.76
N ALA A 38 -15.08 -4.83 3.00
CA ALA A 38 -14.08 -5.07 1.98
C ALA A 38 -12.77 -5.52 2.64
N VAL A 39 -12.16 -6.57 2.11
CA VAL A 39 -10.88 -7.09 2.58
C VAL A 39 -9.78 -6.35 1.83
N VAL A 40 -8.94 -5.65 2.59
CA VAL A 40 -7.82 -4.88 2.05
C VAL A 40 -6.52 -5.55 2.46
N ASP A 41 -5.89 -6.26 1.53
CA ASP A 41 -4.56 -6.83 1.70
C ASP A 41 -3.52 -5.80 1.27
N VAL A 42 -2.55 -5.53 2.13
CA VAL A 42 -1.44 -4.63 1.81
C VAL A 42 -0.12 -5.34 2.07
N TRP A 43 0.88 -5.10 1.21
CA TRP A 43 2.25 -5.59 1.42
C TRP A 43 3.25 -4.63 0.79
N GLN A 44 4.43 -4.59 1.38
CA GLN A 44 5.46 -3.63 0.98
C GLN A 44 6.86 -4.09 1.37
N ALA A 45 7.86 -3.45 0.78
CA ALA A 45 9.25 -3.57 1.21
C ALA A 45 9.49 -2.81 2.52
N ASN A 46 10.54 -3.18 3.26
CA ASN A 46 10.98 -2.41 4.42
C ASN A 46 11.67 -1.10 3.99
N ALA A 47 12.19 -0.34 4.94
CA ALA A 47 12.84 0.96 4.65
C ALA A 47 14.10 0.82 3.77
N ALA A 48 14.74 -0.34 3.78
CA ALA A 48 15.89 -0.63 2.94
C ALA A 48 15.53 -1.18 1.55
N GLY A 49 14.26 -1.43 1.28
CA GLY A 49 13.79 -1.98 0.00
C GLY A 49 13.69 -3.50 -0.04
N ARG A 50 13.71 -4.17 1.11
CA ARG A 50 13.64 -5.64 1.21
C ARG A 50 12.23 -6.11 1.50
N TYR A 51 11.75 -7.09 0.71
CA TYR A 51 10.51 -7.83 1.00
C TYR A 51 10.79 -9.00 1.94
N ASP A 52 9.84 -9.30 2.79
CA ASP A 52 9.91 -10.46 3.69
C ASP A 52 9.22 -11.66 3.06
N HIS A 53 9.82 -12.20 2.00
CA HIS A 53 9.39 -13.46 1.40
C HIS A 53 10.57 -14.16 0.71
N GLU A 54 10.42 -15.45 0.47
CA GLU A 54 11.47 -16.31 -0.10
C GLU A 54 11.89 -15.91 -1.53
N GLY A 55 10.99 -15.25 -2.27
CA GLY A 55 11.28 -14.77 -3.61
C GLY A 55 12.24 -13.58 -3.66
N ASP A 56 12.44 -12.88 -2.54
CA ASP A 56 13.41 -11.79 -2.46
C ASP A 56 14.78 -12.37 -2.10
N THR A 57 15.64 -12.50 -3.10
CA THR A 57 17.00 -13.04 -2.95
C THR A 57 18.07 -11.96 -2.87
N SER A 58 17.70 -10.69 -2.70
CA SER A 58 18.64 -9.57 -2.60
C SER A 58 19.48 -9.66 -1.31
N ASP A 59 20.63 -9.00 -1.34
CA ASP A 59 21.50 -8.86 -0.15
C ASP A 59 21.04 -7.73 0.78
N THR A 60 19.93 -7.09 0.46
CA THR A 60 19.36 -6.00 1.27
C THR A 60 18.95 -6.52 2.64
N PRO A 61 19.25 -5.79 3.73
CA PRO A 61 18.95 -6.26 5.08
C PRO A 61 17.45 -6.43 5.35
N LYS A 62 17.11 -7.51 6.04
CA LYS A 62 15.77 -7.70 6.61
C LYS A 62 15.63 -6.89 7.90
N ASP A 63 14.42 -6.46 8.18
CA ASP A 63 14.09 -5.82 9.45
C ASP A 63 13.17 -6.77 10.26
N PRO A 64 13.68 -7.41 11.31
CA PRO A 64 12.88 -8.37 12.08
C PRO A 64 11.75 -7.71 12.90
N ASN A 65 11.76 -6.40 13.03
CA ASN A 65 10.72 -5.65 13.73
C ASN A 65 9.66 -5.06 12.80
N PHE A 66 9.76 -5.36 11.51
CA PHE A 66 8.80 -4.89 10.52
C PHE A 66 7.90 -6.03 10.03
N GLN A 67 6.59 -5.83 10.16
CA GLN A 67 5.61 -6.72 9.55
C GLN A 67 5.28 -6.18 8.16
N GLY A 68 5.77 -6.84 7.12
CA GLY A 68 5.68 -6.34 5.74
C GLY A 68 4.31 -6.49 5.08
N TRP A 69 3.29 -6.99 5.80
CA TRP A 69 1.97 -7.23 5.25
C TRP A 69 0.89 -7.09 6.33
N ALA A 70 -0.33 -6.78 5.88
CA ALA A 70 -1.51 -6.72 6.75
C ALA A 70 -2.77 -7.04 5.96
N VAL A 71 -3.77 -7.56 6.66
CA VAL A 71 -5.11 -7.79 6.13
C VAL A 71 -6.09 -6.99 6.97
N LEU A 72 -6.80 -6.08 6.34
CA LEU A 72 -7.74 -5.17 6.98
C LEU A 72 -9.14 -5.41 6.45
N LYS A 73 -10.15 -5.00 7.21
CA LYS A 73 -11.54 -4.95 6.74
C LYS A 73 -12.07 -3.53 6.90
N THR A 74 -12.80 -3.06 5.90
CA THR A 74 -13.43 -1.75 5.96
C THR A 74 -14.62 -1.75 6.94
N ASP A 75 -14.84 -0.61 7.58
CA ASP A 75 -15.97 -0.39 8.47
C ASP A 75 -17.26 -0.01 7.70
N ALA A 76 -18.31 0.38 8.43
CA ALA A 76 -19.58 0.76 7.83
C ALA A 76 -19.49 1.97 6.90
N ASP A 77 -18.48 2.83 7.09
CA ASP A 77 -18.21 3.98 6.23
C ASP A 77 -17.22 3.66 5.10
N GLY A 78 -16.86 2.39 4.92
CA GLY A 78 -15.91 1.93 3.94
C GLY A 78 -14.46 2.25 4.28
N ARG A 79 -14.16 2.63 5.52
CA ARG A 79 -12.83 3.12 5.92
C ARG A 79 -11.92 2.02 6.37
N TYR A 80 -10.63 2.18 6.04
CA TYR A 80 -9.51 1.40 6.57
C TYR A 80 -8.39 2.34 6.99
N ALA A 81 -7.50 1.88 7.87
CA ALA A 81 -6.30 2.62 8.24
C ALA A 81 -5.23 1.66 8.75
N PHE A 82 -3.97 1.99 8.52
CA PHE A 82 -2.83 1.27 9.10
C PHE A 82 -1.65 2.20 9.29
N THR A 83 -0.78 1.84 10.21
CA THR A 83 0.49 2.50 10.47
C THR A 83 1.60 1.63 9.89
N THR A 84 2.52 2.22 9.17
CA THR A 84 3.64 1.51 8.55
C THR A 84 4.88 2.41 8.51
N ILE A 85 5.93 1.96 7.86
CA ILE A 85 7.09 2.80 7.52
C ILE A 85 7.08 3.08 6.02
N LYS A 86 7.68 4.19 5.61
CA LYS A 86 7.84 4.47 4.19
C LYS A 86 8.75 3.41 3.57
N PRO A 87 8.27 2.64 2.56
CA PRO A 87 9.12 1.64 1.93
C PRO A 87 10.28 2.27 1.19
N GLY A 88 11.41 1.56 1.13
CA GLY A 88 12.55 1.97 0.33
C GLY A 88 12.38 1.60 -1.13
N PRO A 89 13.09 2.28 -2.04
CA PRO A 89 13.18 1.86 -3.43
C PRO A 89 13.98 0.57 -3.54
N TYR A 90 13.75 -0.21 -4.58
CA TYR A 90 14.53 -1.43 -4.83
C TYR A 90 14.75 -1.67 -6.31
N THR A 91 15.86 -2.36 -6.63
CA THR A 91 16.17 -2.76 -8.01
C THR A 91 15.35 -4.00 -8.38
N ALA A 92 14.52 -3.89 -9.41
CA ALA A 92 13.67 -4.97 -9.88
C ALA A 92 14.39 -5.87 -10.91
N MET A 93 14.87 -5.26 -12.00
CA MET A 93 15.61 -5.96 -13.05
C MET A 93 16.65 -5.02 -13.69
N GLY A 94 17.89 -5.47 -13.80
CA GLY A 94 18.95 -4.66 -14.39
C GLY A 94 19.11 -3.31 -13.67
N GLU A 95 18.99 -2.23 -14.42
CA GLU A 95 19.06 -0.86 -13.87
C GLU A 95 17.71 -0.28 -13.45
N TRP A 96 16.63 -1.06 -13.58
CA TRP A 96 15.29 -0.59 -13.21
C TRP A 96 15.14 -0.57 -11.71
N VAL A 97 15.15 0.64 -11.14
CA VAL A 97 14.90 0.88 -9.71
C VAL A 97 13.45 1.29 -9.55
N ARG A 98 12.69 0.52 -8.77
CA ARG A 98 11.31 0.82 -8.49
C ARG A 98 11.20 1.89 -7.40
N PRO A 99 10.26 2.86 -7.54
CA PRO A 99 10.01 3.84 -6.49
C PRO A 99 9.41 3.18 -5.26
N PRO A 100 9.43 3.85 -4.09
CA PRO A 100 8.63 3.45 -2.95
C PRO A 100 7.16 3.26 -3.35
N HIS A 101 6.57 2.13 -2.97
CA HIS A 101 5.16 1.84 -3.24
C HIS A 101 4.63 0.81 -2.27
N ILE A 102 3.32 0.78 -2.12
CA ILE A 102 2.61 -0.21 -1.31
C ILE A 102 1.65 -0.96 -2.21
N HIS A 103 1.73 -2.30 -2.19
CA HIS A 103 0.81 -3.15 -2.94
C HIS A 103 -0.52 -3.27 -2.22
N TYR A 104 -1.59 -3.26 -2.99
CA TYR A 104 -2.95 -3.45 -2.52
C TYR A 104 -3.67 -4.52 -3.31
N LYS A 105 -4.42 -5.35 -2.60
CA LYS A 105 -5.40 -6.26 -3.18
C LYS A 105 -6.70 -6.06 -2.40
N VAL A 106 -7.75 -5.63 -3.08
CA VAL A 106 -9.03 -5.31 -2.45
C VAL A 106 -10.12 -6.20 -3.02
N ALA A 107 -10.85 -6.87 -2.15
CA ALA A 107 -11.89 -7.81 -2.54
C ALA A 107 -13.13 -7.67 -1.67
N ARG A 108 -14.29 -7.81 -2.29
CA ARG A 108 -15.59 -7.90 -1.61
C ARG A 108 -16.54 -8.70 -2.50
N ARG A 109 -17.28 -9.61 -1.90
CA ARG A 109 -18.26 -10.41 -2.64
C ARG A 109 -19.24 -9.48 -3.40
N GLY A 110 -19.44 -9.75 -4.68
CA GLY A 110 -20.27 -8.93 -5.56
C GLY A 110 -19.50 -7.87 -6.34
N TYR A 111 -18.19 -7.75 -6.11
CA TYR A 111 -17.34 -6.78 -6.78
C TYR A 111 -16.15 -7.45 -7.45
N LYS A 112 -15.62 -6.81 -8.48
CA LYS A 112 -14.39 -7.27 -9.13
C LYS A 112 -13.21 -6.99 -8.19
N GLU A 113 -12.38 -8.00 -8.00
CA GLU A 113 -11.14 -7.87 -7.24
C GLU A 113 -10.21 -6.86 -7.91
N LEU A 114 -9.66 -5.95 -7.13
CA LEU A 114 -8.70 -4.95 -7.61
C LEU A 114 -7.32 -5.24 -7.03
N ILE A 115 -6.33 -5.35 -7.91
CA ILE A 115 -4.92 -5.40 -7.54
C ILE A 115 -4.28 -4.12 -8.07
N THR A 116 -3.70 -3.33 -7.17
CA THR A 116 -3.13 -2.04 -7.53
C THR A 116 -1.93 -1.71 -6.65
N GLN A 117 -1.32 -0.57 -6.88
CA GLN A 117 -0.19 -0.07 -6.09
C GLN A 117 -0.41 1.39 -5.77
N MET A 118 -0.07 1.77 -4.53
CA MET A 118 -0.05 3.16 -4.09
C MET A 118 1.36 3.71 -4.24
N TYR A 119 1.50 4.86 -4.88
CA TYR A 119 2.77 5.55 -5.07
C TYR A 119 2.82 6.82 -4.24
N PHE A 120 4.02 7.25 -3.91
CA PHE A 120 4.25 8.48 -3.13
C PHE A 120 4.41 9.65 -4.10
N ASP A 121 3.50 10.62 -4.01
CA ASP A 121 3.54 11.81 -4.87
C ASP A 121 4.84 12.60 -4.64
N GLY A 122 5.44 13.07 -5.72
CA GLY A 122 6.70 13.82 -5.69
C GLY A 122 7.97 12.99 -5.75
N ASP A 123 7.88 11.64 -5.73
CA ASP A 123 9.06 10.81 -5.88
C ASP A 123 9.51 10.79 -7.35
N SER A 124 10.77 11.16 -7.57
CA SER A 124 11.33 11.27 -8.92
C SER A 124 11.42 9.95 -9.67
N LEU A 125 11.39 8.82 -8.97
CA LEU A 125 11.43 7.50 -9.58
C LEU A 125 10.09 7.07 -10.18
N ASN A 126 8.97 7.72 -9.82
CA ASN A 126 7.65 7.36 -10.33
C ASN A 126 7.59 7.44 -11.86
N ASP A 127 8.10 8.51 -12.45
CA ASP A 127 8.05 8.72 -13.90
C ASP A 127 8.96 7.76 -14.68
N LYS A 128 9.85 7.06 -13.99
CA LYS A 128 10.75 6.06 -14.58
C LYS A 128 10.26 4.63 -14.34
N ASP A 129 9.20 4.45 -13.56
CA ASP A 129 8.69 3.13 -13.23
C ASP A 129 7.86 2.56 -14.39
N GLN A 130 8.23 1.36 -14.85
CA GLN A 130 7.57 0.72 -15.98
C GLN A 130 6.11 0.37 -15.68
N LEU A 131 5.83 -0.04 -14.44
CA LEU A 131 4.45 -0.38 -14.05
C LEU A 131 3.58 0.86 -13.89
N PHE A 132 4.13 1.94 -13.36
CA PHE A 132 3.43 3.22 -13.27
C PHE A 132 3.11 3.78 -14.67
N LYS A 133 4.08 3.72 -15.58
CA LYS A 133 3.89 4.18 -16.96
C LYS A 133 2.93 3.31 -17.75
N ALA A 134 2.74 2.05 -17.37
CA ALA A 134 1.77 1.16 -18.01
C ALA A 134 0.32 1.56 -17.68
N VAL A 135 0.08 2.33 -16.63
CA VAL A 135 -1.25 2.87 -16.30
C VAL A 135 -1.56 4.03 -17.24
N PRO A 136 -2.79 4.11 -17.81
CA PRO A 136 -3.18 5.25 -18.64
C PRO A 136 -2.92 6.58 -17.94
N GLU A 137 -2.36 7.54 -18.68
CA GLU A 137 -1.89 8.81 -18.11
C GLU A 137 -2.94 9.53 -17.25
N GLY A 138 -4.18 9.55 -17.70
CA GLY A 138 -5.28 10.19 -16.99
C GLY A 138 -5.68 9.49 -15.68
N GLU A 139 -5.26 8.25 -15.49
CA GLU A 139 -5.58 7.46 -14.29
C GLU A 139 -4.43 7.42 -13.29
N ARG A 140 -3.22 7.82 -13.68
CA ARG A 140 -2.04 7.76 -12.80
C ARG A 140 -2.18 8.60 -11.54
N LYS A 141 -2.88 9.72 -11.61
CA LYS A 141 -3.13 10.60 -10.47
C LYS A 141 -3.85 9.89 -9.32
N HIS A 142 -4.65 8.86 -9.61
CA HIS A 142 -5.38 8.09 -8.59
C HIS A 142 -4.48 7.14 -7.81
N LEU A 143 -3.26 6.89 -8.30
CA LEU A 143 -2.26 6.05 -7.65
C LEU A 143 -1.30 6.85 -6.78
N LEU A 144 -1.28 8.17 -6.91
CA LEU A 144 -0.37 9.05 -6.21
C LEU A 144 -1.00 9.58 -4.93
N VAL A 145 -0.28 9.44 -3.82
CA VAL A 145 -0.73 9.93 -2.52
C VAL A 145 0.25 10.97 -2.00
N THR A 146 -0.28 12.13 -1.63
CA THR A 146 0.48 13.20 -0.99
C THR A 146 0.38 13.05 0.52
N PHE A 147 1.52 13.03 1.20
CA PHE A 147 1.60 12.89 2.65
C PHE A 147 1.75 14.27 3.30
N SER A 148 1.11 14.43 4.46
CA SER A 148 1.20 15.67 5.24
C SER A 148 2.61 15.87 5.81
N GLU A 149 2.91 17.13 6.19
CA GLU A 149 4.19 17.51 6.80
C GLU A 149 4.11 17.48 8.34
N GLN A 150 3.52 16.41 8.88
CA GLN A 150 3.44 16.19 10.34
C GLN A 150 4.59 15.30 10.81
N ASP A 151 4.78 15.19 12.12
CA ASP A 151 5.77 14.28 12.72
C ASP A 151 5.56 12.84 12.25
N ILE A 152 4.30 12.39 12.21
CA ILE A 152 3.90 11.16 11.53
C ILE A 152 3.07 11.58 10.32
N PRO A 153 3.66 11.60 9.12
CA PRO A 153 2.92 11.99 7.93
C PRO A 153 1.71 11.08 7.68
N GLU A 154 0.62 11.67 7.25
CA GLU A 154 -0.62 10.96 6.91
C GLU A 154 -0.95 11.14 5.43
N GLY A 155 -1.37 10.06 4.79
CA GLY A 155 -1.82 10.04 3.42
C GLY A 155 -3.11 9.26 3.27
N GLU A 156 -3.92 9.63 2.27
CA GLU A 156 -5.20 8.99 2.00
C GLU A 156 -5.20 8.36 0.61
N PHE A 157 -5.51 7.06 0.57
CA PHE A 157 -5.62 6.30 -0.68
C PHE A 157 -7.01 5.70 -0.78
N ASN A 158 -7.85 6.26 -1.65
CA ASN A 158 -9.22 5.82 -1.87
C ASN A 158 -9.30 4.85 -3.05
N ILE A 159 -10.17 3.86 -2.93
CA ILE A 159 -10.29 2.75 -3.87
C ILE A 159 -11.74 2.64 -4.31
N VAL A 160 -11.95 2.45 -5.61
CA VAL A 160 -13.28 2.22 -6.20
C VAL A 160 -13.32 0.81 -6.77
N LEU A 161 -14.29 0.01 -6.35
CA LEU A 161 -14.52 -1.34 -6.87
C LEU A 161 -15.70 -1.34 -7.85
N GLY A 162 -15.46 -1.96 -9.00
CA GLY A 162 -16.52 -2.22 -9.97
C GLY A 162 -17.38 -3.43 -9.58
N SER A 163 -18.67 -3.37 -9.86
CA SER A 163 -19.58 -4.49 -9.63
C SER A 163 -19.31 -5.64 -10.60
N VAL A 164 -19.53 -6.86 -10.13
CA VAL A 164 -19.55 -8.03 -11.02
C VAL A 164 -20.84 -7.96 -11.84
N ALA A 165 -20.72 -8.05 -13.18
CA ALA A 165 -21.88 -8.07 -14.05
C ALA A 165 -22.74 -9.31 -13.73
N THR A 166 -24.00 -9.09 -13.38
CA THR A 166 -24.97 -10.18 -13.28
C THR A 166 -25.32 -10.65 -14.69
N ALA A 167 -25.07 -11.92 -14.94
CA ALA A 167 -25.48 -12.54 -16.20
C ALA A 167 -27.00 -12.64 -16.29
#